data_9cc2fed071799cda3a70c7da6b7e7613
#
_entry.id   9cc2fed071799cda3a70c7da6b7e7613
#
_cell.length_a   1.000
_cell.length_b   1.000
_cell.length_c   1.000
_cell.angle_alpha   90.00
_cell.angle_beta   90.00
_cell.angle_gamma   90.00
#
_symmetry.space_group_name_H-M   'P 1'
#
loop_
_entity.id
_entity.type
_entity.pdbx_description
1 polymer ?
#
loop_
_entity_poly.entity_id
_entity_poly.type
_entity_poly.pdbx_seq_one_letter_code
_entity_poly.pdbx_strand_id
1 'polypeptide(L)'
;MSEQQTAAELIAQGLVHHRAGQISLAMDRYTQVLRNDPRNADALYYIAMVACGEGQFQQGIDLARRSLAYRPQQARAHNLIGQALHRMGKIKDALESFDTAIVCDANFADAYGNRANMLSELGRNAEALSSFDRAIALNPNSPNDWVNRGATLHGAGRIDDAIASYDKAIALDPAFCVSHCNRAHALFDAGRPEEALAGYDRALEIEPKMAEAFLGRALVLKKLARLEDALASVNKAIELKGDVARMHEARASLLRSLGREDDAHAADARAAELEAKKREVSETQPSQS
;
A
#
# COMPACT_ATOMS: atom_id res chain seq x y z
N MET A 1 24.78 -33.79 -28.38
CA MET A 1 23.50 -33.96 -27.63
C MET A 1 23.44 -32.81 -26.64
N SER A 2 22.56 -31.82 -26.82
CA SER A 2 22.40 -30.75 -25.85
C SER A 2 21.80 -31.37 -24.58
N GLU A 3 22.48 -31.20 -23.42
CA GLU A 3 21.92 -31.58 -22.13
C GLU A 3 20.52 -30.91 -21.98
N GLN A 4 19.55 -31.76 -21.76
CA GLN A 4 18.17 -31.29 -21.58
C GLN A 4 18.12 -30.57 -20.23
N GLN A 5 17.89 -29.25 -20.22
CA GLN A 5 17.81 -28.47 -18.99
C GLN A 5 16.68 -28.99 -18.09
N THR A 6 16.94 -29.09 -16.80
CA THR A 6 15.97 -29.54 -15.81
C THR A 6 14.90 -28.46 -15.57
N ALA A 7 13.74 -28.85 -15.07
CA ALA A 7 12.67 -27.90 -14.69
C ALA A 7 13.17 -26.88 -13.65
N ALA A 8 14.01 -27.31 -12.71
CA ALA A 8 14.59 -26.43 -11.70
C ALA A 8 15.52 -25.35 -12.29
N GLU A 9 16.36 -25.73 -13.25
CA GLU A 9 17.25 -24.78 -13.95
C GLU A 9 16.46 -23.77 -14.79
N LEU A 10 15.44 -24.22 -15.51
CA LEU A 10 14.57 -23.35 -16.29
C LEU A 10 13.79 -22.35 -15.39
N ILE A 11 13.27 -22.83 -14.25
CA ILE A 11 12.60 -21.95 -13.26
C ILE A 11 13.61 -20.94 -12.71
N ALA A 12 14.82 -21.35 -12.34
CA ALA A 12 15.85 -20.44 -11.84
C ALA A 12 16.21 -19.36 -12.86
N GLN A 13 16.38 -19.70 -14.14
CA GLN A 13 16.58 -18.75 -15.23
C GLN A 13 15.39 -17.80 -15.38
N GLY A 14 14.16 -18.33 -15.35
CA GLY A 14 12.94 -17.54 -15.39
C GLY A 14 12.86 -16.51 -14.25
N LEU A 15 13.27 -16.90 -13.03
CA LEU A 15 13.32 -15.99 -11.88
C LEU A 15 14.37 -14.88 -12.06
N VAL A 16 15.53 -15.18 -12.65
CA VAL A 16 16.55 -14.17 -12.98
C VAL A 16 15.97 -13.14 -13.96
N HIS A 17 15.34 -13.59 -15.04
CA HIS A 17 14.70 -12.71 -16.02
C HIS A 17 13.56 -11.90 -15.39
N HIS A 18 12.75 -12.53 -14.54
CA HIS A 18 11.64 -11.85 -13.86
C HIS A 18 12.15 -10.69 -12.97
N ARG A 19 13.19 -10.94 -12.15
CA ARG A 19 13.81 -9.90 -11.31
C ARG A 19 14.44 -8.78 -12.13
N ALA A 20 14.91 -9.08 -13.34
CA ALA A 20 15.44 -8.08 -14.27
C ALA A 20 14.34 -7.33 -15.06
N GLY A 21 13.05 -7.56 -14.79
CA GLY A 21 11.93 -6.97 -15.54
C GLY A 21 11.74 -7.53 -16.96
N GLN A 22 12.48 -8.59 -17.33
CA GLN A 22 12.43 -9.24 -18.65
C GLN A 22 11.30 -10.29 -18.69
N ILE A 23 10.05 -9.80 -18.58
CA ILE A 23 8.86 -10.65 -18.34
C ILE A 23 8.67 -11.69 -19.45
N SER A 24 8.83 -11.30 -20.72
CA SER A 24 8.69 -12.25 -21.86
C SER A 24 9.67 -13.41 -21.76
N LEU A 25 10.95 -13.14 -21.43
CA LEU A 25 11.96 -14.20 -21.26
C LEU A 25 11.66 -15.09 -20.06
N ALA A 26 11.17 -14.53 -18.97
CA ALA A 26 10.72 -15.30 -17.80
C ALA A 26 9.57 -16.25 -18.18
N MET A 27 8.56 -15.72 -18.88
CA MET A 27 7.42 -16.51 -19.37
C MET A 27 7.83 -17.64 -20.32
N ASP A 28 8.79 -17.40 -21.22
CA ASP A 28 9.33 -18.44 -22.09
C ASP A 28 9.92 -19.61 -21.30
N ARG A 29 10.70 -19.32 -20.23
CA ARG A 29 11.28 -20.35 -19.37
C ARG A 29 10.21 -21.12 -18.60
N TYR A 30 9.25 -20.46 -17.99
CA TYR A 30 8.15 -21.13 -17.26
C TYR A 30 7.27 -21.95 -18.19
N THR A 31 6.97 -21.45 -19.40
CA THR A 31 6.19 -22.17 -20.41
C THR A 31 6.94 -23.40 -20.94
N GLN A 32 8.26 -23.30 -21.09
CA GLN A 32 9.09 -24.45 -21.47
C GLN A 32 9.00 -25.57 -20.43
N VAL A 33 8.98 -25.24 -19.13
CA VAL A 33 8.76 -26.23 -18.07
C VAL A 33 7.38 -26.89 -18.24
N LEU A 34 6.30 -26.11 -18.48
CA LEU A 34 4.97 -26.66 -18.63
C LEU A 34 4.76 -27.48 -19.91
N ARG A 35 5.55 -27.25 -20.97
CA ARG A 35 5.56 -28.10 -22.18
C ARG A 35 6.08 -29.51 -21.87
N ASN A 36 7.07 -29.59 -20.97
CA ASN A 36 7.67 -30.85 -20.56
C ASN A 36 6.88 -31.55 -19.46
N ASP A 37 6.34 -30.76 -18.50
CA ASP A 37 5.53 -31.20 -17.36
C ASP A 37 4.35 -30.23 -17.14
N PRO A 38 3.19 -30.48 -17.75
CA PRO A 38 2.00 -29.62 -17.61
C PRO A 38 1.46 -29.53 -16.16
N ARG A 39 1.93 -30.38 -15.25
CA ARG A 39 1.52 -30.44 -13.84
C ARG A 39 2.52 -29.79 -12.90
N ASN A 40 3.55 -29.16 -13.42
CA ASN A 40 4.58 -28.53 -12.61
C ASN A 40 3.99 -27.34 -11.79
N ALA A 41 3.82 -27.56 -10.49
CA ALA A 41 3.20 -26.59 -9.61
C ALA A 41 3.97 -25.28 -9.51
N ASP A 42 5.32 -25.33 -9.54
CA ASP A 42 6.12 -24.11 -9.46
C ASP A 42 6.00 -23.27 -10.72
N ALA A 43 6.05 -23.89 -11.91
CA ALA A 43 5.87 -23.16 -13.16
C ALA A 43 4.48 -22.50 -13.25
N LEU A 44 3.41 -23.24 -12.87
CA LEU A 44 2.06 -22.67 -12.78
C LEU A 44 1.98 -21.50 -11.83
N TYR A 45 2.61 -21.58 -10.65
CA TYR A 45 2.67 -20.50 -9.68
C TYR A 45 3.39 -19.26 -10.23
N TYR A 46 4.55 -19.42 -10.90
CA TYR A 46 5.29 -18.26 -11.41
C TYR A 46 4.58 -17.59 -12.59
N ILE A 47 3.88 -18.35 -13.43
CA ILE A 47 3.03 -17.77 -14.48
C ILE A 47 1.84 -17.03 -13.83
N ALA A 48 1.22 -17.60 -12.78
CA ALA A 48 0.18 -16.92 -12.01
C ALA A 48 0.67 -15.59 -11.42
N MET A 49 1.89 -15.58 -10.89
CA MET A 49 2.50 -14.36 -10.34
C MET A 49 2.70 -13.29 -11.43
N VAL A 50 3.16 -13.66 -12.62
CA VAL A 50 3.26 -12.74 -13.77
C VAL A 50 1.89 -12.21 -14.16
N ALA A 51 0.88 -13.07 -14.30
CA ALA A 51 -0.47 -12.65 -14.65
C ALA A 51 -1.04 -11.64 -13.64
N CYS A 52 -0.84 -11.88 -12.33
CA CYS A 52 -1.23 -10.93 -11.29
C CYS A 52 -0.46 -9.59 -11.40
N GLY A 53 0.82 -9.63 -11.71
CA GLY A 53 1.65 -8.44 -11.92
C GLY A 53 1.18 -7.58 -13.10
N GLU A 54 0.64 -8.20 -14.14
CA GLU A 54 0.05 -7.55 -15.32
C GLU A 54 -1.42 -7.11 -15.09
N GLY A 55 -1.96 -7.28 -13.88
CA GLY A 55 -3.33 -6.93 -13.55
C GLY A 55 -4.39 -7.96 -13.98
N GLN A 56 -3.98 -9.11 -14.51
CA GLN A 56 -4.85 -10.21 -14.93
C GLN A 56 -5.22 -11.09 -13.71
N PHE A 57 -5.85 -10.48 -12.70
CA PHE A 57 -6.03 -11.09 -11.36
C PHE A 57 -6.80 -12.42 -11.43
N GLN A 58 -7.91 -12.47 -12.19
CA GLN A 58 -8.69 -13.71 -12.28
C GLN A 58 -7.89 -14.84 -12.91
N GLN A 59 -7.15 -14.58 -13.99
CA GLN A 59 -6.26 -15.56 -14.63
C GLN A 59 -5.17 -16.03 -13.67
N GLY A 60 -4.57 -15.09 -12.91
CA GLY A 60 -3.58 -15.41 -11.88
C GLY A 60 -4.14 -16.35 -10.81
N ILE A 61 -5.37 -16.08 -10.32
CA ILE A 61 -6.06 -16.95 -9.36
C ILE A 61 -6.29 -18.36 -9.94
N ASP A 62 -6.75 -18.47 -11.18
CA ASP A 62 -7.04 -19.76 -11.79
C ASP A 62 -5.76 -20.59 -11.99
N LEU A 63 -4.67 -19.95 -12.39
CA LEU A 63 -3.36 -20.60 -12.50
C LEU A 63 -2.80 -21.02 -11.12
N ALA A 64 -2.93 -20.16 -10.11
CA ALA A 64 -2.52 -20.49 -8.75
C ALA A 64 -3.35 -21.65 -8.16
N ARG A 65 -4.65 -21.70 -8.42
CA ARG A 65 -5.51 -22.84 -8.05
C ARG A 65 -5.10 -24.14 -8.76
N ARG A 66 -4.71 -24.07 -10.03
CA ARG A 66 -4.15 -25.22 -10.74
C ARG A 66 -2.82 -25.67 -10.13
N SER A 67 -1.96 -24.74 -9.71
CA SER A 67 -0.75 -25.07 -8.96
C SER A 67 -1.06 -25.81 -7.66
N LEU A 68 -2.07 -25.33 -6.90
CA LEU A 68 -2.52 -25.93 -5.65
C LEU A 68 -3.16 -27.32 -5.84
N ALA A 69 -3.76 -27.60 -7.01
CA ALA A 69 -4.26 -28.94 -7.31
C ALA A 69 -3.15 -30.02 -7.32
N TYR A 70 -1.90 -29.61 -7.61
CA TYR A 70 -0.73 -30.50 -7.60
C TYR A 70 0.12 -30.37 -6.33
N ARG A 71 0.05 -29.21 -5.65
CA ARG A 71 0.75 -28.94 -4.38
C ARG A 71 -0.15 -28.17 -3.42
N PRO A 72 -1.09 -28.82 -2.71
CA PRO A 72 -2.10 -28.14 -1.89
C PRO A 72 -1.54 -27.26 -0.76
N GLN A 73 -0.38 -27.62 -0.19
CA GLN A 73 0.24 -26.91 0.92
C GLN A 73 1.25 -25.83 0.46
N GLN A 74 1.08 -25.28 -0.73
CA GLN A 74 1.95 -24.20 -1.23
C GLN A 74 1.49 -22.85 -0.67
N ALA A 75 1.97 -22.47 0.52
CA ALA A 75 1.60 -21.23 1.22
C ALA A 75 1.67 -19.98 0.34
N ARG A 76 2.75 -19.85 -0.48
CA ARG A 76 2.93 -18.72 -1.39
C ARG A 76 1.84 -18.63 -2.48
N ALA A 77 1.24 -19.74 -2.90
CA ALA A 77 0.15 -19.72 -3.88
C ALA A 77 -1.16 -19.23 -3.23
N HIS A 78 -1.47 -19.65 -2.00
CA HIS A 78 -2.59 -19.10 -1.24
C HIS A 78 -2.40 -17.61 -0.96
N ASN A 79 -1.19 -17.17 -0.60
CA ASN A 79 -0.89 -15.75 -0.41
C ASN A 79 -1.08 -14.93 -1.71
N LEU A 80 -0.63 -15.45 -2.85
CA LEU A 80 -0.84 -14.80 -4.16
C LEU A 80 -2.34 -14.67 -4.50
N ILE A 81 -3.13 -15.71 -4.25
CA ILE A 81 -4.59 -15.65 -4.42
C ILE A 81 -5.18 -14.55 -3.53
N GLY A 82 -4.78 -14.49 -2.25
CA GLY A 82 -5.21 -13.44 -1.33
C GLY A 82 -4.89 -12.04 -1.83
N GLN A 83 -3.68 -11.80 -2.31
CA GLN A 83 -3.27 -10.53 -2.90
C GLN A 83 -4.10 -10.17 -4.13
N ALA A 84 -4.34 -11.12 -5.04
CA ALA A 84 -5.16 -10.89 -6.23
C ALA A 84 -6.63 -10.59 -5.86
N LEU A 85 -7.20 -11.30 -4.90
CA LEU A 85 -8.56 -11.06 -4.39
C LEU A 85 -8.68 -9.67 -3.74
N HIS A 86 -7.69 -9.25 -2.95
CA HIS A 86 -7.64 -7.90 -2.40
C HIS A 86 -7.66 -6.83 -3.50
N ARG A 87 -6.81 -6.99 -4.54
CA ARG A 87 -6.79 -6.07 -5.70
C ARG A 87 -8.13 -6.03 -6.46
N MET A 88 -8.95 -7.08 -6.35
CA MET A 88 -10.32 -7.14 -6.89
C MET A 88 -11.38 -6.62 -5.90
N GLY A 89 -11.00 -6.09 -4.73
CA GLY A 89 -11.91 -5.60 -3.68
C GLY A 89 -12.60 -6.71 -2.87
N LYS A 90 -12.20 -7.97 -3.03
CA LYS A 90 -12.78 -9.13 -2.33
C LYS A 90 -12.07 -9.38 -0.99
N ILE A 91 -12.23 -8.45 -0.05
CA ILE A 91 -11.44 -8.40 1.19
C ILE A 91 -11.64 -9.64 2.07
N LYS A 92 -12.88 -10.16 2.18
CA LYS A 92 -13.17 -11.35 3.00
C LYS A 92 -12.50 -12.61 2.42
N ASP A 93 -12.61 -12.81 1.11
CA ASP A 93 -12.00 -13.95 0.43
C ASP A 93 -10.47 -13.88 0.46
N ALA A 94 -9.92 -12.67 0.39
CA ALA A 94 -8.49 -12.41 0.56
C ALA A 94 -8.02 -12.83 1.96
N LEU A 95 -8.77 -12.46 3.01
CA LEU A 95 -8.47 -12.82 4.39
C LEU A 95 -8.42 -14.35 4.57
N GLU A 96 -9.41 -15.07 4.06
CA GLU A 96 -9.45 -16.55 4.10
C GLU A 96 -8.25 -17.18 3.38
N SER A 97 -7.84 -16.58 2.27
CA SER A 97 -6.67 -17.05 1.52
C SER A 97 -5.36 -16.85 2.30
N PHE A 98 -5.21 -15.72 3.01
CA PHE A 98 -4.06 -15.48 3.88
C PHE A 98 -4.09 -16.38 5.13
N ASP A 99 -5.26 -16.63 5.74
CA ASP A 99 -5.40 -17.60 6.82
C ASP A 99 -4.95 -18.99 6.37
N THR A 100 -5.33 -19.41 5.17
CA THR A 100 -4.91 -20.70 4.59
C THR A 100 -3.38 -20.73 4.34
N ALA A 101 -2.80 -19.63 3.85
CA ALA A 101 -1.35 -19.52 3.67
C ALA A 101 -0.60 -19.71 5.00
N ILE A 102 -1.10 -19.12 6.09
CA ILE A 102 -0.54 -19.25 7.44
C ILE A 102 -0.68 -20.68 7.97
N VAL A 103 -1.80 -21.36 7.69
CA VAL A 103 -1.99 -22.77 8.05
C VAL A 103 -0.98 -23.66 7.30
N CYS A 104 -0.69 -23.35 6.03
CA CYS A 104 0.29 -24.09 5.24
C CYS A 104 1.74 -23.82 5.70
N ASP A 105 2.04 -22.59 6.12
CA ASP A 105 3.35 -22.20 6.63
C ASP A 105 3.20 -21.15 7.75
N ALA A 106 3.30 -21.59 8.98
CA ALA A 106 3.21 -20.76 10.19
C ALA A 106 4.37 -19.75 10.37
N ASN A 107 5.39 -19.82 9.50
CA ASN A 107 6.54 -18.90 9.51
C ASN A 107 6.53 -17.96 8.29
N PHE A 108 5.46 -17.90 7.54
CA PHE A 108 5.35 -17.05 6.36
C PHE A 108 4.98 -15.62 6.77
N ALA A 109 6.00 -14.78 7.03
CA ALA A 109 5.84 -13.40 7.51
C ALA A 109 4.90 -12.56 6.61
N ASP A 110 5.08 -12.63 5.28
CA ASP A 110 4.28 -11.85 4.33
C ASP A 110 2.77 -12.14 4.43
N ALA A 111 2.40 -13.40 4.71
CA ALA A 111 0.99 -13.77 4.88
C ALA A 111 0.38 -13.13 6.13
N TYR A 112 1.14 -13.03 7.22
CA TYR A 112 0.70 -12.31 8.42
C TYR A 112 0.56 -10.82 8.19
N GLY A 113 1.51 -10.18 7.48
CA GLY A 113 1.43 -8.75 7.13
C GLY A 113 0.23 -8.45 6.24
N ASN A 114 0.00 -9.27 5.21
CA ASN A 114 -1.15 -9.13 4.32
C ASN A 114 -2.48 -9.37 5.04
N ARG A 115 -2.55 -10.40 5.91
CA ARG A 115 -3.70 -10.65 6.79
C ARG A 115 -4.00 -9.45 7.67
N ALA A 116 -2.97 -8.86 8.26
CA ALA A 116 -3.10 -7.71 9.14
C ALA A 116 -3.68 -6.50 8.41
N ASN A 117 -3.24 -6.24 7.17
CA ASN A 117 -3.79 -5.19 6.33
C ASN A 117 -5.30 -5.39 6.09
N MET A 118 -5.73 -6.61 5.75
CA MET A 118 -7.16 -6.92 5.54
C MET A 118 -7.98 -6.72 6.81
N LEU A 119 -7.45 -7.16 7.95
CA LEU A 119 -8.11 -6.98 9.25
C LEU A 119 -8.23 -5.50 9.63
N SER A 120 -7.20 -4.70 9.35
CA SER A 120 -7.23 -3.25 9.56
C SER A 120 -8.28 -2.57 8.68
N GLU A 121 -8.38 -2.93 7.39
CA GLU A 121 -9.41 -2.43 6.48
C GLU A 121 -10.83 -2.79 6.94
N LEU A 122 -10.99 -3.95 7.60
CA LEU A 122 -12.27 -4.38 8.20
C LEU A 122 -12.53 -3.75 9.60
N GLY A 123 -11.64 -2.88 10.09
CA GLY A 123 -11.75 -2.27 11.41
C GLY A 123 -11.45 -3.22 12.59
N ARG A 124 -10.95 -4.44 12.31
CA ARG A 124 -10.60 -5.46 13.31
C ARG A 124 -9.20 -5.21 13.88
N ASN A 125 -9.00 -4.00 14.43
CA ASN A 125 -7.68 -3.47 14.78
C ASN A 125 -6.88 -4.35 15.77
N ALA A 126 -7.53 -4.95 16.76
CA ALA A 126 -6.83 -5.82 17.73
C ALA A 126 -6.22 -7.06 17.05
N GLU A 127 -6.94 -7.68 16.14
CA GLU A 127 -6.47 -8.85 15.39
C GLU A 127 -5.42 -8.46 14.34
N ALA A 128 -5.57 -7.29 13.72
CA ALA A 128 -4.57 -6.72 12.82
C ALA A 128 -3.24 -6.53 13.53
N LEU A 129 -3.25 -5.89 14.72
CA LEU A 129 -2.04 -5.67 15.52
C LEU A 129 -1.37 -6.99 15.92
N SER A 130 -2.14 -7.99 16.35
CA SER A 130 -1.59 -9.33 16.65
C SER A 130 -0.91 -9.96 15.43
N SER A 131 -1.49 -9.78 14.24
CA SER A 131 -0.92 -10.30 12.98
C SER A 131 0.35 -9.53 12.58
N PHE A 132 0.37 -8.18 12.71
CA PHE A 132 1.59 -7.40 12.51
C PHE A 132 2.69 -7.77 13.50
N ASP A 133 2.38 -7.98 14.77
CA ASP A 133 3.36 -8.40 15.78
C ASP A 133 3.98 -9.75 15.37
N ARG A 134 3.19 -10.67 14.81
CA ARG A 134 3.71 -11.95 14.31
C ARG A 134 4.55 -11.78 13.04
N ALA A 135 4.12 -10.95 12.07
CA ALA A 135 4.89 -10.63 10.86
C ALA A 135 6.26 -10.05 11.22
N ILE A 136 6.28 -9.07 12.13
CA ILE A 136 7.49 -8.39 12.60
C ILE A 136 8.40 -9.37 13.38
N ALA A 137 7.84 -10.25 14.20
CA ALA A 137 8.63 -11.26 14.91
C ALA A 137 9.33 -12.23 13.94
N LEU A 138 8.70 -12.53 12.80
CA LEU A 138 9.26 -13.40 11.76
C LEU A 138 10.23 -12.65 10.83
N ASN A 139 9.94 -11.40 10.51
CA ASN A 139 10.77 -10.53 9.68
C ASN A 139 10.88 -9.13 10.31
N PRO A 140 11.80 -8.91 11.26
CA PRO A 140 11.94 -7.63 11.95
C PRO A 140 12.45 -6.48 11.06
N ASN A 141 12.96 -6.80 9.86
CA ASN A 141 13.56 -5.83 8.95
C ASN A 141 12.59 -5.36 7.85
N SER A 142 11.28 -5.45 8.06
CA SER A 142 10.24 -4.96 7.15
C SER A 142 9.76 -3.56 7.58
N PRO A 143 10.20 -2.46 6.94
CA PRO A 143 9.70 -1.11 7.27
C PRO A 143 8.19 -0.99 7.03
N ASN A 144 7.66 -1.70 6.01
CA ASN A 144 6.24 -1.68 5.66
C ASN A 144 5.36 -2.20 6.80
N ASP A 145 5.75 -3.31 7.45
CA ASP A 145 4.96 -3.88 8.54
C ASP A 145 4.95 -2.95 9.77
N TRP A 146 6.07 -2.29 10.06
CA TRP A 146 6.14 -1.28 11.10
C TRP A 146 5.27 -0.07 10.79
N VAL A 147 5.27 0.44 9.54
CA VAL A 147 4.41 1.57 9.12
C VAL A 147 2.94 1.19 9.21
N ASN A 148 2.54 0.03 8.69
CA ASN A 148 1.15 -0.39 8.68
C ASN A 148 0.63 -0.68 10.10
N ARG A 149 1.48 -1.26 10.97
CA ARG A 149 1.20 -1.38 12.40
C ARG A 149 0.98 -0.01 13.05
N GLY A 150 1.86 0.95 12.76
CA GLY A 150 1.74 2.34 13.23
C GLY A 150 0.44 2.99 12.76
N ALA A 151 0.06 2.82 11.49
CA ALA A 151 -1.19 3.35 10.95
C ALA A 151 -2.42 2.73 11.63
N THR A 152 -2.40 1.43 11.90
CA THR A 152 -3.45 0.73 12.64
C THR A 152 -3.56 1.24 14.09
N LEU A 153 -2.44 1.47 14.76
CA LEU A 153 -2.39 2.05 16.11
C LEU A 153 -2.91 3.48 16.14
N HIS A 154 -2.50 4.30 15.17
CA HIS A 154 -2.96 5.69 15.03
C HIS A 154 -4.48 5.74 14.82
N GLY A 155 -5.01 4.93 13.89
CA GLY A 155 -6.46 4.80 13.69
C GLY A 155 -7.23 4.29 14.90
N ALA A 156 -6.57 3.55 15.80
CA ALA A 156 -7.12 3.12 17.09
C ALA A 156 -6.93 4.15 18.23
N GLY A 157 -6.39 5.34 17.95
CA GLY A 157 -6.14 6.40 18.93
C GLY A 157 -4.92 6.18 19.83
N ARG A 158 -4.10 5.14 19.56
CA ARG A 158 -2.87 4.83 20.31
C ARG A 158 -1.68 5.58 19.71
N ILE A 159 -1.71 6.92 19.82
CA ILE A 159 -0.83 7.81 19.08
C ILE A 159 0.65 7.61 19.43
N ASP A 160 1.00 7.48 20.70
CA ASP A 160 2.40 7.29 21.12
C ASP A 160 2.97 5.95 20.63
N ASP A 161 2.18 4.87 20.68
CA ASP A 161 2.57 3.57 20.14
C ASP A 161 2.75 3.60 18.61
N ALA A 162 1.91 4.41 17.92
CA ALA A 162 2.03 4.63 16.49
C ALA A 162 3.35 5.34 16.15
N ILE A 163 3.69 6.42 16.86
CA ILE A 163 4.94 7.15 16.70
C ILE A 163 6.12 6.20 16.91
N ALA A 164 6.11 5.38 17.97
CA ALA A 164 7.17 4.41 18.24
C ALA A 164 7.32 3.38 17.09
N SER A 165 6.21 2.95 16.47
CA SER A 165 6.23 2.04 15.31
C SER A 165 6.84 2.72 14.08
N TYR A 166 6.48 3.98 13.81
CA TYR A 166 7.08 4.76 12.72
C TYR A 166 8.57 5.04 12.94
N ASP A 167 8.99 5.29 14.19
CA ASP A 167 10.42 5.43 14.55
C ASP A 167 11.20 4.16 14.21
N LYS A 168 10.63 2.98 14.43
CA LYS A 168 11.24 1.70 14.02
C LYS A 168 11.36 1.59 12.50
N ALA A 169 10.32 1.97 11.75
CA ALA A 169 10.37 1.96 10.29
C ALA A 169 11.45 2.92 9.75
N ILE A 170 11.56 4.13 10.31
CA ILE A 170 12.57 5.13 9.94
C ILE A 170 13.99 4.64 10.27
N ALA A 171 14.17 3.96 11.40
CA ALA A 171 15.47 3.39 11.77
C ALA A 171 15.90 2.27 10.81
N LEU A 172 14.97 1.50 10.25
CA LEU A 172 15.23 0.46 9.26
C LEU A 172 15.49 1.03 7.87
N ASP A 173 14.71 2.02 7.47
CA ASP A 173 14.87 2.71 6.18
C ASP A 173 14.66 4.23 6.37
N PRO A 174 15.74 4.99 6.57
CA PRO A 174 15.68 6.46 6.72
C PRO A 174 15.20 7.20 5.46
N ALA A 175 15.17 6.53 4.29
CA ALA A 175 14.69 7.10 3.04
C ALA A 175 13.22 6.72 2.74
N PHE A 176 12.56 5.97 3.61
CA PHE A 176 11.17 5.61 3.43
C PHE A 176 10.24 6.80 3.78
N CYS A 177 9.97 7.65 2.80
CA CYS A 177 9.24 8.92 2.96
C CYS A 177 7.87 8.77 3.64
N VAL A 178 7.17 7.64 3.40
CA VAL A 178 5.85 7.35 4.00
C VAL A 178 5.93 7.28 5.54
N SER A 179 7.02 6.72 6.10
CA SER A 179 7.23 6.67 7.56
C SER A 179 7.31 8.06 8.17
N HIS A 180 8.08 8.96 7.55
CA HIS A 180 8.22 10.35 8.02
C HIS A 180 6.89 11.10 7.94
N CYS A 181 6.14 10.92 6.84
CA CYS A 181 4.84 11.56 6.63
C CYS A 181 3.81 11.07 7.68
N ASN A 182 3.69 9.77 7.89
CA ASN A 182 2.73 9.20 8.85
C ASN A 182 3.10 9.54 10.30
N ARG A 183 4.40 9.52 10.63
CA ARG A 183 4.90 9.98 11.93
C ARG A 183 4.57 11.45 12.17
N ALA A 184 4.77 12.30 11.17
CA ALA A 184 4.45 13.73 11.26
C ALA A 184 2.94 13.94 11.50
N HIS A 185 2.07 13.17 10.84
CA HIS A 185 0.64 13.21 11.08
C HIS A 185 0.31 12.82 12.54
N ALA A 186 0.86 11.71 13.02
CA ALA A 186 0.66 11.30 14.41
C ALA A 186 1.19 12.32 15.43
N LEU A 187 2.33 12.96 15.16
CA LEU A 187 2.86 14.04 16.01
C LEU A 187 1.94 15.27 16.01
N PHE A 188 1.36 15.62 14.87
CA PHE A 188 0.40 16.72 14.80
C PHE A 188 -0.84 16.44 15.66
N ASP A 189 -1.40 15.22 15.59
CA ASP A 189 -2.54 14.79 16.40
C ASP A 189 -2.18 14.68 17.89
N ALA A 190 -0.91 14.39 18.21
CA ALA A 190 -0.36 14.44 19.57
C ALA A 190 -0.16 15.88 20.12
N GLY A 191 -0.46 16.93 19.31
CA GLY A 191 -0.25 18.32 19.72
C GLY A 191 1.21 18.78 19.70
N ARG A 192 2.07 18.16 18.86
CA ARG A 192 3.51 18.42 18.69
C ARG A 192 3.78 19.00 17.29
N PRO A 193 3.24 20.21 16.97
CA PRO A 193 3.24 20.72 15.59
C PRO A 193 4.63 21.06 15.05
N GLU A 194 5.57 21.50 15.88
CA GLU A 194 6.94 21.82 15.43
C GLU A 194 7.68 20.56 14.96
N GLU A 195 7.52 19.45 15.68
CA GLU A 195 8.10 18.18 15.31
C GLU A 195 7.41 17.57 14.08
N ALA A 196 6.09 17.76 13.98
CA ALA A 196 5.32 17.37 12.80
C ALA A 196 5.80 18.11 11.55
N LEU A 197 6.06 19.44 11.66
CA LEU A 197 6.57 20.23 10.55
C LEU A 197 7.92 19.69 10.06
N ALA A 198 8.85 19.43 10.98
CA ALA A 198 10.15 18.87 10.63
C ALA A 198 10.02 17.48 9.96
N GLY A 199 9.06 16.66 10.40
CA GLY A 199 8.78 15.36 9.79
C GLY A 199 8.24 15.45 8.36
N TYR A 200 7.33 16.39 8.09
CA TYR A 200 6.84 16.64 6.72
C TYR A 200 7.94 17.24 5.83
N ASP A 201 8.76 18.17 6.35
CA ASP A 201 9.90 18.71 5.61
C ASP A 201 10.86 17.59 5.21
N ARG A 202 11.14 16.64 6.13
CA ARG A 202 11.98 15.48 5.82
C ARG A 202 11.35 14.54 4.77
N ALA A 203 10.05 14.28 4.84
CA ALA A 203 9.35 13.49 3.83
C ALA A 203 9.45 14.14 2.44
N LEU A 204 9.34 15.46 2.35
CA LEU A 204 9.42 16.23 1.10
C LEU A 204 10.85 16.38 0.56
N GLU A 205 11.87 16.35 1.42
CA GLU A 205 13.28 16.24 0.98
C GLU A 205 13.54 14.90 0.26
N ILE A 206 12.94 13.81 0.76
CA ILE A 206 13.08 12.47 0.18
C ILE A 206 12.23 12.34 -1.09
N GLU A 207 10.95 12.72 -1.03
CA GLU A 207 10.00 12.65 -2.15
C GLU A 207 9.31 14.01 -2.39
N PRO A 208 9.91 14.87 -3.25
CA PRO A 208 9.41 16.23 -3.49
C PRO A 208 8.05 16.31 -4.18
N LYS A 209 7.48 15.18 -4.63
CA LYS A 209 6.18 15.12 -5.32
C LYS A 209 5.08 14.49 -4.44
N MET A 210 5.25 14.42 -3.14
CA MET A 210 4.27 13.87 -2.22
C MET A 210 3.21 14.92 -1.87
N ALA A 211 2.11 14.97 -2.63
CA ALA A 211 1.01 15.93 -2.43
C ALA A 211 0.41 15.87 -1.01
N GLU A 212 0.30 14.67 -0.44
CA GLU A 212 -0.22 14.46 0.92
C GLU A 212 0.67 15.08 2.00
N ALA A 213 2.00 15.03 1.82
CA ALA A 213 2.93 15.66 2.75
C ALA A 213 2.84 17.19 2.68
N PHE A 214 2.65 17.78 1.49
CA PHE A 214 2.40 19.21 1.36
C PHE A 214 1.09 19.63 2.02
N LEU A 215 0.02 18.82 1.89
CA LEU A 215 -1.25 19.11 2.58
C LEU A 215 -1.08 19.04 4.10
N GLY A 216 -0.45 17.98 4.63
CA GLY A 216 -0.16 17.84 6.05
C GLY A 216 0.69 19.00 6.59
N ARG A 217 1.75 19.37 5.85
CA ARG A 217 2.59 20.53 6.15
C ARG A 217 1.78 21.82 6.23
N ALA A 218 0.86 22.04 5.30
CA ALA A 218 -0.02 23.22 5.30
C ALA A 218 -0.90 23.29 6.55
N LEU A 219 -1.47 22.15 6.98
CA LEU A 219 -2.29 22.09 8.20
C LEU A 219 -1.48 22.41 9.45
N VAL A 220 -0.26 21.88 9.53
CA VAL A 220 0.68 22.20 10.64
C VAL A 220 1.06 23.68 10.63
N LEU A 221 1.44 24.23 9.49
CA LEU A 221 1.80 25.65 9.34
C LEU A 221 0.63 26.57 9.71
N LYS A 222 -0.61 26.21 9.36
CA LYS A 222 -1.81 26.91 9.79
C LYS A 222 -1.93 26.91 11.32
N LYS A 223 -1.71 25.77 11.96
CA LYS A 223 -1.73 25.64 13.43
C LYS A 223 -0.66 26.52 14.11
N LEU A 224 0.49 26.69 13.44
CA LEU A 224 1.58 27.57 13.87
C LEU A 224 1.39 29.04 13.47
N ALA A 225 0.22 29.42 12.95
CA ALA A 225 -0.12 30.77 12.45
C ALA A 225 0.79 31.30 11.31
N ARG A 226 1.49 30.40 10.59
CA ARG A 226 2.32 30.70 9.42
C ARG A 226 1.47 30.58 8.15
N LEU A 227 0.49 31.50 8.01
CA LEU A 227 -0.60 31.35 7.03
C LEU A 227 -0.15 31.41 5.57
N GLU A 228 0.81 32.29 5.21
CA GLU A 228 1.34 32.39 3.84
C GLU A 228 2.14 31.14 3.46
N ASP A 229 2.97 30.62 4.37
CA ASP A 229 3.73 29.39 4.15
C ASP A 229 2.77 28.20 3.99
N ALA A 230 1.67 28.18 4.77
CA ALA A 230 0.61 27.18 4.67
C ALA A 230 -0.08 27.25 3.30
N LEU A 231 -0.41 28.48 2.83
CA LEU A 231 -1.03 28.68 1.52
C LEU A 231 -0.08 28.25 0.38
N ALA A 232 1.19 28.54 0.47
CA ALA A 232 2.19 28.08 -0.49
C ALA A 232 2.24 26.53 -0.53
N SER A 233 2.20 25.88 0.64
CA SER A 233 2.23 24.41 0.73
C SER A 233 0.98 23.77 0.15
N VAL A 234 -0.23 24.26 0.46
CA VAL A 234 -1.46 23.70 -0.10
C VAL A 234 -1.58 23.93 -1.62
N ASN A 235 -1.09 25.07 -2.11
CA ASN A 235 -1.03 25.32 -3.56
C ASN A 235 -0.12 24.29 -4.25
N LYS A 236 1.02 23.92 -3.61
CA LYS A 236 1.91 22.90 -4.15
C LYS A 236 1.25 21.51 -4.14
N ALA A 237 0.47 21.18 -3.12
CA ALA A 237 -0.32 19.95 -3.10
C ALA A 237 -1.34 19.91 -4.26
N ILE A 238 -2.02 21.03 -4.54
CA ILE A 238 -2.99 21.16 -5.64
C ILE A 238 -2.29 21.08 -7.01
N GLU A 239 -1.10 21.68 -7.19
CA GLU A 239 -0.32 21.53 -8.43
C GLU A 239 -0.01 20.06 -8.74
N LEU A 240 0.26 19.27 -7.70
CA LEU A 240 0.58 17.84 -7.84
C LEU A 240 -0.66 16.96 -8.02
N LYS A 241 -1.77 17.29 -7.33
CA LYS A 241 -3.04 16.57 -7.35
C LYS A 241 -4.22 17.55 -7.28
N GLY A 242 -4.57 18.17 -8.42
CA GLY A 242 -5.59 19.20 -8.49
C GLY A 242 -7.05 18.69 -8.40
N ASP A 243 -7.26 17.40 -8.39
CA ASP A 243 -8.57 16.72 -8.37
C ASP A 243 -9.01 16.23 -6.98
N VAL A 244 -8.36 16.71 -5.93
CA VAL A 244 -8.63 16.31 -4.53
C VAL A 244 -9.37 17.42 -3.79
N ALA A 245 -10.67 17.27 -3.57
CA ALA A 245 -11.55 18.28 -2.95
C ALA A 245 -10.99 18.82 -1.62
N ARG A 246 -10.52 17.95 -0.71
CA ARG A 246 -9.99 18.37 0.60
C ARG A 246 -8.79 19.32 0.52
N MET A 247 -8.04 19.33 -0.59
CA MET A 247 -6.94 20.29 -0.78
C MET A 247 -7.49 21.69 -1.08
N HIS A 248 -8.56 21.79 -1.86
CA HIS A 248 -9.25 23.04 -2.12
C HIS A 248 -9.98 23.57 -0.88
N GLU A 249 -10.57 22.70 -0.06
CA GLU A 249 -11.15 23.04 1.25
C GLU A 249 -10.09 23.62 2.20
N ALA A 250 -8.92 22.97 2.28
CA ALA A 250 -7.81 23.47 3.08
C ALA A 250 -7.34 24.84 2.58
N ARG A 251 -7.26 25.05 1.25
CA ARG A 251 -6.93 26.34 0.64
C ARG A 251 -7.97 27.39 0.98
N ALA A 252 -9.27 27.10 0.84
CA ALA A 252 -10.34 28.03 1.18
C ALA A 252 -10.27 28.45 2.66
N SER A 253 -10.05 27.49 3.55
CA SER A 253 -9.89 27.75 4.98
C SER A 253 -8.69 28.68 5.29
N LEU A 254 -7.57 28.52 4.60
CA LEU A 254 -6.40 29.38 4.73
C LEU A 254 -6.65 30.78 4.18
N LEU A 255 -7.28 30.89 3.01
CA LEU A 255 -7.62 32.17 2.38
C LEU A 255 -8.56 33.01 3.27
N ARG A 256 -9.55 32.39 3.93
CA ARG A 256 -10.39 33.08 4.94
C ARG A 256 -9.56 33.58 6.12
N SER A 257 -8.64 32.75 6.61
CA SER A 257 -7.75 33.17 7.69
C SER A 257 -6.84 34.34 7.31
N LEU A 258 -6.63 34.56 6.02
CA LEU A 258 -5.87 35.70 5.44
C LEU A 258 -6.77 36.88 5.02
N GLY A 259 -8.09 36.82 5.24
CA GLY A 259 -9.06 37.85 4.82
C GLY A 259 -9.32 37.93 3.30
N ARG A 260 -8.99 36.86 2.57
CA ARG A 260 -9.13 36.77 1.09
C ARG A 260 -10.40 36.01 0.74
N GLU A 261 -11.56 36.60 1.06
CA GLU A 261 -12.88 35.95 0.96
C GLU A 261 -13.25 35.52 -0.48
N ASP A 262 -13.01 36.37 -1.49
CA ASP A 262 -13.37 36.05 -2.89
C ASP A 262 -12.57 34.84 -3.40
N ASP A 263 -11.28 34.77 -3.07
CA ASP A 263 -10.43 33.62 -3.42
C ASP A 263 -10.88 32.35 -2.66
N ALA A 264 -11.33 32.51 -1.40
CA ALA A 264 -11.83 31.39 -0.61
C ALA A 264 -13.13 30.82 -1.21
N HIS A 265 -14.07 31.68 -1.62
CA HIS A 265 -15.29 31.24 -2.31
C HIS A 265 -15.00 30.48 -3.61
N ALA A 266 -14.01 30.93 -4.40
CA ALA A 266 -13.59 30.23 -5.61
C ALA A 266 -12.99 28.83 -5.29
N ALA A 267 -12.23 28.72 -4.21
CA ALA A 267 -11.67 27.44 -3.78
C ALA A 267 -12.76 26.47 -3.26
N ASP A 268 -13.77 26.96 -2.51
CA ASP A 268 -14.93 26.16 -2.08
C ASP A 268 -15.75 25.67 -3.27
N ALA A 269 -16.02 26.54 -4.25
CA ALA A 269 -16.75 26.15 -5.44
C ALA A 269 -16.04 24.99 -6.17
N ARG A 270 -14.70 25.05 -6.26
CA ARG A 270 -13.91 23.98 -6.86
C ARG A 270 -13.96 22.68 -6.06
N ALA A 271 -13.90 22.75 -4.73
CA ALA A 271 -14.06 21.58 -3.87
C ALA A 271 -15.43 20.91 -4.06
N ALA A 272 -16.51 21.72 -4.07
CA ALA A 272 -17.87 21.23 -4.30
C ALA A 272 -18.06 20.57 -5.66
N GLU A 273 -17.49 21.14 -6.73
CA GLU A 273 -17.49 20.55 -8.07
C GLU A 273 -16.82 19.16 -8.08
N LEU A 274 -15.66 19.02 -7.42
CA LEU A 274 -14.94 17.76 -7.35
C LEU A 274 -15.70 16.70 -6.55
N GLU A 275 -16.36 17.08 -5.45
CA GLU A 275 -17.22 16.17 -4.68
C GLU A 275 -18.45 15.73 -5.48
N ALA A 276 -19.09 16.62 -6.22
CA ALA A 276 -20.24 16.30 -7.08
C ALA A 276 -19.83 15.27 -8.14
N LYS A 277 -18.73 15.52 -8.84
CA LYS A 277 -18.17 14.60 -9.84
C LYS A 277 -17.86 13.22 -9.28
N LYS A 278 -17.32 13.15 -8.05
CA LYS A 278 -17.03 11.88 -7.37
C LYS A 278 -18.29 11.07 -7.08
N ARG A 279 -19.38 11.73 -6.68
CA ARG A 279 -20.71 11.10 -6.43
C ARG A 279 -21.30 10.54 -7.72
N GLU A 280 -21.29 11.32 -8.81
CA GLU A 280 -21.77 10.86 -10.12
C GLU A 280 -21.05 9.60 -10.61
N VAL A 281 -19.71 9.54 -10.44
CA VAL A 281 -18.92 8.35 -10.79
C VAL A 281 -19.28 7.15 -9.90
N SER A 282 -19.52 7.36 -8.61
CA SER A 282 -19.90 6.27 -7.70
C SER A 282 -21.32 5.74 -7.95
N GLU A 283 -22.24 6.57 -8.42
CA GLU A 283 -23.62 6.18 -8.76
C GLU A 283 -23.70 5.48 -10.12
N THR A 284 -22.79 5.79 -11.05
CA THR A 284 -22.74 5.16 -12.38
C THR A 284 -21.99 3.82 -12.41
N GLN A 285 -21.29 3.46 -11.34
CA GLN A 285 -20.71 2.13 -11.13
C GLN A 285 -21.55 1.38 -10.08
N PRO A 286 -22.59 0.60 -10.48
CA PRO A 286 -23.33 -0.21 -9.52
C PRO A 286 -22.35 -1.20 -8.89
N SER A 287 -22.36 -1.23 -7.54
CA SER A 287 -21.63 -2.19 -6.73
C SER A 287 -21.81 -3.59 -7.30
N GLN A 288 -20.77 -4.17 -7.87
CA GLN A 288 -20.70 -5.61 -8.08
C GLN A 288 -20.60 -6.25 -6.68
N SER A 289 -21.78 -6.52 -6.11
CA SER A 289 -21.98 -7.24 -4.86
C SER A 289 -21.68 -8.74 -5.06
#